data_3b43208ebb64833e6364a654c3de2529
#
_entry.id   3b43208ebb64833e6364a654c3de2529
#
_cell.length_a   1.000
_cell.length_b   1.000
_cell.length_c   1.000
_cell.angle_alpha   90.00
_cell.angle_beta   90.00
_cell.angle_gamma   90.00
#
_symmetry.space_group_name_H-M   'P 1'
#
loop_
_entity.id
_entity.type
_entity.pdbx_description
1 polymer ?
#
loop_
_entity_poly.entity_id
_entity_poly.type
_entity_poly.pdbx_seq_one_letter_code
_entity_poly.pdbx_strand_id
1 'polypeptide(L)'
;MLKVTIIGVDLAKNVFQLHGATADGKVVFRKKLTRPLFERFMAGHHPCTVAMEASAGAHHWARKFTRYGYQVRLIAPHYVKPFLKRQKNDAADAEAIVEAALRPTMR
;
A
#
# COMPACT_ATOMS: atom_id res chain seq x y z
N MET A 1 -9.78 -13.14 14.56
CA MET A 1 -9.88 -12.30 13.34
C MET A 1 -8.61 -11.48 13.19
N LEU A 2 -8.03 -11.49 12.01
CA LEU A 2 -6.80 -10.76 11.75
C LEU A 2 -7.10 -9.29 11.50
N LYS A 3 -6.36 -8.43 12.18
CA LYS A 3 -6.53 -6.99 12.03
C LYS A 3 -5.53 -6.44 11.02
N VAL A 4 -6.02 -5.69 10.04
CA VAL A 4 -5.16 -5.02 9.07
C VAL A 4 -4.53 -3.79 9.73
N THR A 5 -3.20 -3.77 9.79
CA THR A 5 -2.46 -2.64 10.34
C THR A 5 -1.70 -1.87 9.26
N ILE A 6 -1.55 -2.47 8.08
CA ILE A 6 -0.87 -1.81 6.97
C ILE A 6 -1.52 -2.23 5.65
N ILE A 7 -1.67 -1.28 4.76
CA ILE A 7 -2.14 -1.52 3.39
C ILE A 7 -1.06 -0.98 2.45
N GLY A 8 -0.48 -1.86 1.65
CA GLY A 8 0.42 -1.45 0.57
C GLY A 8 -0.39 -1.21 -0.69
N VAL A 9 -0.10 -0.14 -1.39
CA VAL A 9 -0.82 0.22 -2.61
C VAL A 9 0.17 0.42 -3.74
N ASP A 10 -0.02 -0.34 -4.80
CA ASP A 10 0.70 -0.11 -6.06
C ASP A 10 -0.19 0.75 -6.93
N LEU A 11 0.23 2.00 -7.13
CA LEU A 11 -0.54 2.97 -7.89
C LEU A 11 -0.29 2.78 -9.38
N ALA A 12 -1.36 2.51 -10.11
CA ALA A 12 -1.31 2.41 -11.56
C ALA A 12 -2.27 3.44 -12.14
N LYS A 13 -2.35 3.47 -13.47
CA LYS A 13 -3.14 4.49 -14.16
C LYS A 13 -4.64 4.33 -13.88
N ASN A 14 -5.16 3.13 -14.05
CA ASN A 14 -6.60 2.88 -13.97
C ASN A 14 -6.96 1.84 -12.93
N VAL A 15 -6.00 1.03 -12.52
CA VAL A 15 -6.23 -0.09 -11.60
C VAL A 15 -5.18 -0.04 -10.51
N PHE A 16 -5.63 -0.17 -9.28
CA PHE A 16 -4.75 -0.13 -8.12
C PHE A 16 -4.73 -1.51 -7.45
N GLN A 17 -3.53 -1.98 -7.07
CA GLN A 17 -3.38 -3.23 -6.35
C GLN A 17 -3.16 -2.92 -4.88
N LEU A 18 -3.93 -3.60 -4.02
CA LEU A 18 -3.86 -3.40 -2.58
C LEU A 18 -3.45 -4.70 -1.90
N HIS A 19 -2.60 -4.57 -0.90
CA HIS A 19 -2.15 -5.71 -0.09
C HIS A 19 -2.32 -5.32 1.37
N GLY A 20 -3.34 -5.88 2.01
CA GLY A 20 -3.59 -5.63 3.43
C GLY A 20 -2.96 -6.71 4.29
N ALA A 21 -2.23 -6.29 5.33
CA ALA A 21 -1.50 -7.23 6.17
C ALA A 21 -1.56 -6.83 7.63
N THR A 22 -1.22 -7.80 8.48
CA THR A 22 -1.05 -7.60 9.91
C THR A 22 0.33 -7.00 10.18
N ALA A 23 0.57 -6.60 11.43
CA ALA A 23 1.85 -6.02 11.83
C ALA A 23 3.03 -6.96 11.62
N ASP A 24 2.80 -8.27 11.69
CA ASP A 24 3.85 -9.27 11.46
C ASP A 24 3.91 -9.76 10.01
N GLY A 25 3.17 -9.10 9.11
CA GLY A 25 3.28 -9.36 7.69
C GLY A 25 2.33 -10.41 7.12
N LYS A 26 1.42 -10.94 7.91
CA LYS A 26 0.45 -11.93 7.42
C LYS A 26 -0.57 -11.24 6.52
N VAL A 27 -0.82 -11.84 5.36
CA VAL A 27 -1.77 -11.31 4.39
C VAL A 27 -3.19 -11.46 4.92
N VAL A 28 -3.93 -10.36 4.91
CA VAL A 28 -5.36 -10.36 5.23
C VAL A 28 -6.19 -10.30 3.96
N PHE A 29 -5.80 -9.43 3.02
CA PHE A 29 -6.49 -9.36 1.74
C PHE A 29 -5.54 -8.90 0.63
N ARG A 30 -5.92 -9.26 -0.59
CA ARG A 30 -5.34 -8.72 -1.82
C ARG A 30 -6.50 -8.28 -2.68
N LYS A 31 -6.44 -7.04 -3.17
CA LYS A 31 -7.52 -6.49 -3.98
C LYS A 31 -6.96 -5.78 -5.20
N LYS A 32 -7.73 -5.82 -6.26
CA LYS A 32 -7.46 -5.10 -7.49
C LYS A 32 -8.69 -4.23 -7.76
N LEU A 33 -8.51 -2.92 -7.65
CA LEU A 33 -9.65 -1.99 -7.67
C LEU A 33 -9.45 -0.91 -8.73
N THR A 34 -10.55 -0.53 -9.40
CA THR A 34 -10.56 0.65 -10.25
C THR A 34 -10.48 1.89 -9.38
N ARG A 35 -10.16 3.04 -9.98
CA ARG A 35 -10.01 4.29 -9.24
C ARG A 35 -11.24 4.61 -8.37
N PRO A 36 -12.49 4.59 -8.88
CA PRO A 36 -13.62 4.89 -8.02
C PRO A 36 -13.82 3.91 -6.88
N LEU A 37 -13.58 2.62 -7.13
CA LEU A 37 -13.72 1.61 -6.09
C LEU A 37 -12.59 1.70 -5.07
N PHE A 38 -11.38 2.02 -5.53
CA PHE A 38 -10.24 2.24 -4.64
C PHE A 38 -10.53 3.39 -3.67
N GLU A 39 -10.99 4.52 -4.21
CA GLU A 39 -11.30 5.67 -3.40
C GLU A 39 -12.37 5.35 -2.37
N ARG A 40 -13.43 4.67 -2.79
CA ARG A 40 -14.52 4.27 -1.90
C ARG A 40 -14.06 3.29 -0.82
N PHE A 41 -13.22 2.33 -1.22
CA PHE A 41 -12.71 1.34 -0.26
C PHE A 41 -11.87 2.03 0.82
N MET A 42 -10.96 2.91 0.42
CA MET A 42 -10.09 3.58 1.38
C MET A 42 -10.86 4.54 2.28
N ALA A 43 -11.90 5.18 1.75
CA ALA A 43 -12.74 6.07 2.57
C ALA A 43 -13.53 5.30 3.62
N GLY A 44 -13.91 4.06 3.32
CA GLY A 44 -14.73 3.25 4.22
C GLY A 44 -13.96 2.31 5.14
N HIS A 45 -12.67 2.08 4.87
CA HIS A 45 -11.86 1.19 5.70
C HIS A 45 -11.40 1.93 6.96
N HIS A 46 -11.25 1.21 8.07
CA HIS A 46 -10.74 1.84 9.28
C HIS A 46 -9.32 2.36 9.03
N PRO A 47 -8.97 3.55 9.54
CA PRO A 47 -7.63 4.10 9.32
C PRO A 47 -6.54 3.21 9.90
N CYS A 48 -5.45 3.06 9.15
CA CYS A 48 -4.28 2.31 9.57
C CYS A 48 -3.09 2.92 8.83
N THR A 49 -1.97 2.23 8.73
CA THR A 49 -0.86 2.69 7.91
C THR A 49 -1.13 2.34 6.45
N VAL A 50 -0.95 3.30 5.56
CA VAL A 50 -0.97 3.03 4.12
C VAL A 50 0.40 3.38 3.55
N ALA A 51 0.99 2.42 2.84
CA ALA A 51 2.33 2.56 2.26
C ALA A 51 2.22 2.58 0.74
N MET A 52 2.93 3.52 0.12
CA MET A 52 2.96 3.67 -1.33
C MET A 52 4.37 4.00 -1.76
N GLU A 53 4.74 3.56 -2.96
CA GLU A 53 6.01 3.95 -3.54
C GLU A 53 5.94 5.43 -3.91
N ALA A 54 6.98 6.18 -3.56
CA ALA A 54 7.00 7.62 -3.80
C ALA A 54 6.96 7.93 -5.29
N SER A 55 6.03 8.79 -5.69
CA SER A 55 5.84 9.22 -7.07
C SER A 55 4.97 10.47 -7.06
N ALA A 56 4.84 11.11 -8.22
CA ALA A 56 3.98 12.29 -8.33
C ALA A 56 2.54 11.96 -7.97
N GLY A 57 2.02 10.84 -8.44
CA GLY A 57 0.65 10.43 -8.13
C GLY A 57 0.45 10.09 -6.68
N ALA A 58 1.49 9.56 -6.02
CA ALA A 58 1.40 9.17 -4.62
C ALA A 58 1.15 10.37 -3.71
N HIS A 59 1.69 11.54 -4.05
CA HIS A 59 1.48 12.72 -3.22
C HIS A 59 0.02 13.16 -3.18
N HIS A 60 -0.67 13.04 -4.30
CA HIS A 60 -2.10 13.35 -4.35
C HIS A 60 -2.89 12.43 -3.41
N TRP A 61 -2.63 11.12 -3.50
CA TRP A 61 -3.32 10.15 -2.65
C TRP A 61 -2.91 10.28 -1.19
N ALA A 62 -1.64 10.62 -0.94
CA ALA A 62 -1.15 10.81 0.43
C ALA A 62 -1.93 11.91 1.13
N ARG A 63 -2.15 13.04 0.46
CA ARG A 63 -2.93 14.14 1.04
C ARG A 63 -4.36 13.70 1.36
N LYS A 64 -4.96 12.96 0.45
CA LYS A 64 -6.34 12.49 0.60
C LYS A 64 -6.45 11.51 1.79
N PHE A 65 -5.53 10.53 1.85
CA PHE A 65 -5.58 9.52 2.90
C PHE A 65 -5.26 10.09 4.27
N THR A 66 -4.39 11.10 4.32
CA THR A 66 -4.12 11.79 5.57
C THR A 66 -5.40 12.44 6.12
N ARG A 67 -6.21 13.01 5.23
CA ARG A 67 -7.51 13.57 5.64
C ARG A 67 -8.48 12.52 6.14
N TYR A 68 -8.38 11.29 5.63
CA TYR A 68 -9.21 10.18 6.09
C TYR A 68 -8.74 9.59 7.42
N GLY A 69 -7.58 10.03 7.91
CA GLY A 69 -7.05 9.54 9.18
C GLY A 69 -5.96 8.48 9.06
N TYR A 70 -5.57 8.09 7.86
CA TYR A 70 -4.49 7.13 7.67
C TYR A 70 -3.15 7.73 8.04
N GLN A 71 -2.24 6.88 8.51
CA GLN A 71 -0.84 7.24 8.61
C GLN A 71 -0.17 6.85 7.29
N VAL A 72 0.27 7.85 6.53
CA VAL A 72 0.80 7.62 5.19
C VAL A 72 2.32 7.49 5.25
N ARG A 73 2.84 6.48 4.54
CA ARG A 73 4.29 6.28 4.37
C ARG A 73 4.59 6.22 2.89
N LEU A 74 5.43 7.13 2.43
CA LEU A 74 5.91 7.11 1.04
C LEU A 74 7.32 6.52 1.06
N ILE A 75 7.53 5.49 0.26
CA ILE A 75 8.78 4.73 0.27
C ILE A 75 9.48 4.92 -1.07
N ALA A 76 10.76 5.29 -1.03
CA ALA A 76 11.52 5.48 -2.25
C ALA A 76 11.62 4.16 -3.02
N PRO A 77 11.56 4.20 -4.36
CA PRO A 77 11.57 2.98 -5.15
C PRO A 77 12.75 2.05 -4.87
N HIS A 78 13.93 2.59 -4.58
CA HIS A 78 15.09 1.75 -4.32
C HIS A 78 14.98 0.95 -3.02
N TYR A 79 14.10 1.33 -2.10
CA TYR A 79 13.85 0.54 -0.89
C TYR A 79 12.85 -0.59 -1.16
N VAL A 80 12.01 -0.45 -2.18
CA VAL A 80 11.02 -1.48 -2.54
C VAL A 80 11.67 -2.58 -3.37
N LYS A 81 12.61 -2.20 -4.23
CA LYS A 81 13.20 -3.08 -5.23
C LYS A 81 13.70 -4.41 -4.68
N PRO A 82 14.41 -4.46 -3.53
CA PRO A 82 14.90 -5.73 -3.00
C PRO A 82 13.81 -6.73 -2.65
N PHE A 83 12.58 -6.29 -2.48
CA PHE A 83 11.47 -7.14 -2.08
C PHE A 83 10.61 -7.61 -3.25
N LEU A 84 10.94 -7.18 -4.48
CA LEU A 84 10.20 -7.61 -5.66
C LEU A 84 10.53 -9.07 -5.96
N LYS A 85 9.50 -9.85 -6.21
CA LYS A 85 9.66 -11.26 -6.57
C LYS A 85 10.11 -11.38 -8.02
N ARG A 86 10.64 -12.55 -8.39
CA ARG A 86 11.09 -12.80 -9.75
C ARG A 86 9.99 -12.62 -10.78
N GLN A 87 8.82 -13.13 -10.48
CA GLN A 87 7.67 -12.94 -11.34
C GLN A 87 6.98 -11.66 -10.95
N LYS A 88 7.14 -10.68 -11.82
CA LYS A 88 6.56 -9.37 -11.57
C LYS A 88 5.11 -9.36 -12.01
N ASN A 89 4.24 -8.99 -11.09
CA ASN A 89 2.87 -8.65 -11.39
C ASN A 89 2.46 -7.59 -10.38
N ASP A 90 1.32 -6.97 -10.62
CA ASP A 90 0.91 -5.82 -9.80
C ASP A 90 0.67 -6.22 -8.35
N ALA A 91 0.18 -7.43 -8.10
CA ALA A 91 -0.05 -7.90 -6.74
C ALA A 91 1.27 -8.08 -6.00
N ALA A 92 2.32 -8.56 -6.68
CA ALA A 92 3.63 -8.71 -6.08
C ALA A 92 4.25 -7.37 -5.75
N ASP A 93 3.96 -6.35 -6.55
CA ASP A 93 4.47 -5.00 -6.29
C ASP A 93 3.87 -4.42 -5.01
N ALA A 94 2.57 -4.60 -4.80
CA ALA A 94 1.92 -4.13 -3.56
C ALA A 94 2.47 -4.88 -2.34
N GLU A 95 2.71 -6.17 -2.47
CA GLU A 95 3.32 -6.97 -1.40
C GLU A 95 4.71 -6.46 -1.06
N ALA A 96 5.51 -6.15 -2.08
CA ALA A 96 6.87 -5.64 -1.87
C ALA A 96 6.85 -4.31 -1.12
N ILE A 97 5.89 -3.46 -1.40
CA ILE A 97 5.74 -2.19 -0.70
C ILE A 97 5.46 -2.43 0.78
N VAL A 98 4.59 -3.38 1.11
CA VAL A 98 4.31 -3.73 2.51
C VAL A 98 5.57 -4.28 3.19
N GLU A 99 6.29 -5.19 2.54
CA GLU A 99 7.50 -5.77 3.12
C GLU A 99 8.54 -4.70 3.40
N ALA A 100 8.73 -3.76 2.46
CA ALA A 100 9.66 -2.66 2.67
C ALA A 100 9.23 -1.79 3.85
N ALA A 101 7.94 -1.49 3.94
CA ALA A 101 7.41 -0.61 4.98
C ALA A 101 7.53 -1.20 6.38
N LEU A 102 7.56 -2.54 6.48
CA LEU A 102 7.62 -3.21 7.77
C LEU A 102 9.05 -3.34 8.32
N ARG A 103 10.07 -2.95 7.55
CA ARG A 103 11.45 -3.04 8.03
C ARG A 103 11.74 -1.97 9.08
N PRO A 104 12.36 -2.32 10.22
CA PRO A 104 12.60 -1.34 11.29
C PRO A 104 13.52 -0.19 10.88
N THR A 105 14.42 -0.44 9.94
CA THR A 105 15.39 0.58 9.50
C THR A 105 14.87 1.44 8.37
N MET A 106 13.65 1.22 7.93
CA MET A 106 13.07 1.97 6.82
C MET A 106 12.80 3.42 7.24
N ARG A 107 13.25 4.33 6.42
CA ARG A 107 13.07 5.77 6.67
C ARG A 107 12.41 6.46 5.51
#